data_91bc58e4d50524327edc697546a09825
#
_entry.id   91bc58e4d50524327edc697546a09825
#
_cell.length_a   1.000
_cell.length_b   1.000
_cell.length_c   1.000
_cell.angle_alpha   90.00
_cell.angle_beta   90.00
_cell.angle_gamma   90.00
#
_symmetry.space_group_name_H-M   'P 1'
#
loop_
_entity.id
_entity.type
_entity.pdbx_description
1 polymer ?
#
loop_
_entity_poly.entity_id
_entity_poly.type
_entity_poly.pdbx_seq_one_letter_code
_entity_poly.pdbx_strand_id
1 'polypeptide(L)'
;DESIKEMISKWSKQNLIQNLEHVRDGEGEFVDFRGKISNHELTEPINLIGLIDSKKGTIRANHYHPQQEQKCLFTKGQIIEVFQDILNPNSPKITQVVNEGQLSIIKPNVAHTMVFSKDTTFLNLVRGEREHNNYGVTHTIKHIFVDEAEKDLLLSCYKFNCRCCGNKNLKRVVSLGYQ
;
A
#
# COMPACT_ATOMS: atom_id res chain seq x y z
N ASP A 1 -7.02 21.33 -14.09
CA ASP A 1 -5.64 21.79 -13.94
C ASP A 1 -4.70 20.79 -14.60
N GLU A 2 -3.99 21.24 -15.67
CA GLU A 2 -3.19 20.38 -16.57
C GLU A 2 -2.07 19.65 -15.80
N SER A 3 -1.44 20.34 -14.83
CA SER A 3 -0.34 19.78 -14.03
C SER A 3 -0.78 18.60 -13.16
N ILE A 4 -1.99 18.65 -12.64
CA ILE A 4 -2.59 17.57 -11.82
C ILE A 4 -2.90 16.35 -12.68
N LYS A 5 -3.46 16.58 -13.89
CA LYS A 5 -3.73 15.49 -14.83
C LYS A 5 -2.45 14.83 -15.32
N GLU A 6 -1.40 15.61 -15.55
CA GLU A 6 -0.09 15.10 -15.95
C GLU A 6 0.58 14.29 -14.84
N MET A 7 0.49 14.76 -13.60
CA MET A 7 1.00 14.04 -12.43
C MET A 7 0.25 12.72 -12.22
N ILE A 8 -1.09 12.73 -12.31
CA ILE A 8 -1.92 11.52 -12.23
C ILE A 8 -1.61 10.58 -13.41
N SER A 9 -1.39 11.13 -14.60
CA SER A 9 -0.99 10.36 -15.77
C SER A 9 0.38 9.70 -15.59
N LYS A 10 1.33 10.39 -14.95
CA LYS A 10 2.61 9.79 -14.59
C LYS A 10 2.47 8.68 -13.57
N TRP A 11 1.52 8.77 -12.65
CA TRP A 11 1.26 7.72 -11.66
C TRP A 11 0.48 6.53 -12.23
N SER A 12 -0.37 6.75 -13.23
CA SER A 12 -1.21 5.71 -13.84
C SER A 12 -0.54 4.97 -15.00
N LYS A 13 0.46 5.55 -15.64
CA LYS A 13 1.06 5.01 -16.87
C LYS A 13 1.95 3.80 -16.70
N GLN A 14 1.96 3.16 -15.49
CA GLN A 14 3.07 2.27 -15.30
C GLN A 14 2.77 0.93 -14.71
N ASN A 15 2.51 0.09 -15.61
CA ASN A 15 2.77 -1.34 -15.62
C ASN A 15 4.27 -1.72 -15.67
N LEU A 16 5.19 -0.85 -15.28
CA LEU A 16 6.61 -1.09 -15.48
C LEU A 16 7.29 -1.82 -14.33
N ILE A 17 6.63 -1.97 -13.19
CA ILE A 17 7.06 -2.93 -12.19
C ILE A 17 6.09 -4.13 -12.26
N GLN A 18 6.02 -4.76 -13.40
CA GLN A 18 5.16 -5.91 -13.70
C GLN A 18 5.44 -7.15 -12.83
N ASN A 19 6.49 -7.13 -12.01
CA ASN A 19 6.88 -8.25 -11.16
C ASN A 19 6.81 -7.96 -9.67
N LEU A 20 6.23 -6.85 -9.26
CA LEU A 20 6.05 -6.55 -7.86
C LEU A 20 4.59 -6.83 -7.49
N GLU A 21 4.27 -8.07 -7.18
CA GLU A 21 3.06 -8.42 -6.46
C GLU A 21 3.17 -7.85 -5.04
N HIS A 22 2.90 -6.55 -4.92
CA HIS A 22 2.95 -5.87 -3.62
C HIS A 22 1.74 -6.15 -2.75
N VAL A 23 0.63 -6.53 -3.37
CA VAL A 23 -0.63 -6.79 -2.65
C VAL A 23 -1.18 -8.14 -3.05
N ARG A 24 -1.45 -8.96 -2.07
CA ARG A 24 -2.00 -10.31 -2.24
C ARG A 24 -3.31 -10.45 -1.48
N ASP A 25 -4.25 -11.11 -2.12
CA ASP A 25 -5.43 -11.66 -1.46
C ASP A 25 -5.03 -12.88 -0.62
N GLY A 26 -5.88 -13.24 0.35
CA GLY A 26 -5.71 -14.47 1.09
C GLY A 26 -5.84 -15.70 0.17
N GLU A 27 -4.97 -16.67 0.39
CA GLU A 27 -4.97 -17.94 -0.33
C GLU A 27 -5.77 -19.00 0.42
N GLY A 28 -6.33 -19.98 -0.31
CA GLY A 28 -7.03 -21.10 0.28
C GLY A 28 -8.22 -20.68 1.14
N GLU A 29 -9.03 -19.76 0.64
CA GLU A 29 -10.21 -19.28 1.36
C GLU A 29 -11.20 -20.42 1.61
N PHE A 30 -11.57 -20.58 2.87
CA PHE A 30 -12.65 -21.45 3.31
C PHE A 30 -13.78 -20.62 3.88
N VAL A 31 -15.01 -20.81 3.36
CA VAL A 31 -16.20 -20.07 3.79
C VAL A 31 -17.28 -21.07 4.21
N ASP A 32 -17.82 -20.91 5.41
CA ASP A 32 -18.99 -21.64 5.91
C ASP A 32 -19.95 -20.70 6.68
N PHE A 33 -20.97 -21.26 7.35
CA PHE A 33 -21.93 -20.46 8.11
C PHE A 33 -21.32 -19.68 9.29
N ARG A 34 -20.12 -20.03 9.73
CA ARG A 34 -19.38 -19.34 10.81
C ARG A 34 -18.58 -18.15 10.30
N GLY A 35 -18.29 -18.07 9.00
CA GLY A 35 -17.50 -17.00 8.40
C GLY A 35 -16.45 -17.51 7.43
N LYS A 36 -15.31 -16.79 7.36
CA LYS A 36 -14.25 -16.99 6.37
C LYS A 36 -12.91 -17.21 7.05
N ILE A 37 -12.16 -18.15 6.52
CA ILE A 37 -10.72 -18.33 6.84
C ILE A 37 -9.92 -17.94 5.58
N SER A 38 -8.95 -17.05 5.73
CA SER A 38 -7.99 -16.68 4.68
C SER A 38 -6.58 -16.90 5.19
N ASN A 39 -5.75 -17.55 4.41
CA ASN A 39 -4.34 -17.80 4.74
C ASN A 39 -3.46 -16.85 3.97
N HIS A 40 -2.36 -16.42 4.58
CA HIS A 40 -1.32 -15.64 3.94
C HIS A 40 0.03 -16.32 4.16
N GLU A 41 0.64 -16.77 3.09
CA GLU A 41 1.97 -17.36 3.15
C GLU A 41 3.03 -16.26 3.26
N LEU A 42 3.98 -16.45 4.17
CA LEU A 42 5.09 -15.54 4.38
C LEU A 42 6.38 -16.19 3.92
N THR A 43 7.18 -15.47 3.16
CA THR A 43 8.46 -15.93 2.62
C THR A 43 9.57 -15.96 3.67
N GLU A 44 9.40 -15.21 4.77
CA GLU A 44 10.38 -15.10 5.85
C GLU A 44 9.72 -15.27 7.22
N PRO A 45 10.43 -15.86 8.18
CA PRO A 45 9.94 -15.92 9.57
C PRO A 45 9.73 -14.52 10.15
N ILE A 46 8.73 -14.38 11.01
CA ILE A 46 8.49 -13.17 11.79
C ILE A 46 8.65 -13.48 13.29
N ASN A 47 9.14 -12.52 14.04
CA ASN A 47 9.29 -12.64 15.49
C ASN A 47 8.68 -11.45 16.26
N LEU A 48 8.10 -10.49 15.55
CA LEU A 48 7.38 -9.36 16.13
C LEU A 48 6.18 -8.99 15.28
N ILE A 49 5.05 -8.73 15.94
CA ILE A 49 3.83 -8.22 15.32
C ILE A 49 3.53 -6.85 15.92
N GLY A 50 3.46 -5.83 15.08
CA GLY A 50 2.99 -4.50 15.48
C GLY A 50 1.52 -4.33 15.08
N LEU A 51 0.64 -4.03 16.05
CA LEU A 51 -0.74 -3.61 15.77
C LEU A 51 -0.77 -2.10 15.61
N ILE A 52 -1.24 -1.63 14.47
CA ILE A 52 -1.21 -0.21 14.11
C ILE A 52 -2.61 0.27 13.72
N ASP A 53 -3.08 1.29 14.42
CA ASP A 53 -4.30 2.03 14.08
C ASP A 53 -3.94 3.37 13.43
N SER A 54 -4.68 3.75 12.41
CA SER A 54 -4.48 4.99 11.67
C SER A 54 -5.81 5.61 11.27
N LYS A 55 -5.89 6.93 11.42
CA LYS A 55 -7.10 7.68 11.10
C LYS A 55 -7.19 8.01 9.62
N LYS A 56 -8.40 8.01 9.10
CA LYS A 56 -8.70 8.51 7.76
C LYS A 56 -8.08 9.90 7.55
N GLY A 57 -7.52 10.14 6.37
CA GLY A 57 -6.91 11.40 5.98
C GLY A 57 -5.48 11.60 6.49
N THR A 58 -4.92 10.65 7.21
CA THR A 58 -3.53 10.71 7.66
C THR A 58 -2.59 10.00 6.69
N ILE A 59 -1.30 10.21 6.89
CA ILE A 59 -0.21 9.63 6.10
C ILE A 59 0.80 8.99 7.03
N ARG A 60 1.32 7.82 6.66
CA ARG A 60 2.44 7.15 7.33
C ARG A 60 3.49 6.71 6.32
N ALA A 61 4.59 6.21 6.83
CA ALA A 61 5.76 5.77 6.10
C ALA A 61 6.54 6.94 5.51
N ASN A 62 6.54 7.22 4.21
CA ASN A 62 7.47 8.13 3.56
C ASN A 62 8.93 7.75 3.87
N HIS A 63 9.24 6.46 3.67
CA HIS A 63 10.54 5.89 3.94
C HIS A 63 10.80 4.64 3.08
N TYR A 64 11.97 4.08 3.20
CA TYR A 64 12.31 2.77 2.67
C TYR A 64 13.17 1.97 3.66
N HIS A 65 13.27 0.68 3.44
CA HIS A 65 14.09 -0.24 4.22
C HIS A 65 15.19 -0.81 3.32
N PRO A 66 16.48 -0.61 3.60
CA PRO A 66 17.55 -1.12 2.76
C PRO A 66 17.66 -2.64 2.70
N GLN A 67 17.27 -3.31 3.78
CA GLN A 67 17.51 -4.75 3.95
C GLN A 67 16.25 -5.55 4.26
N GLN A 68 15.21 -4.90 4.75
CA GLN A 68 14.00 -5.57 5.20
C GLN A 68 12.90 -5.55 4.14
N GLU A 69 12.22 -6.67 3.99
CA GLU A 69 10.90 -6.73 3.38
C GLU A 69 9.85 -6.37 4.42
N GLN A 70 9.05 -5.33 4.18
CA GLN A 70 7.95 -4.95 5.05
C GLN A 70 6.67 -5.67 4.63
N LYS A 71 6.02 -6.31 5.58
CA LYS A 71 4.75 -7.02 5.39
C LYS A 71 3.68 -6.42 6.29
N CYS A 72 2.56 -5.99 5.69
CA CYS A 72 1.43 -5.41 6.40
C CYS A 72 0.14 -6.12 6.04
N LEU A 73 -0.47 -6.81 7.00
CA LEU A 73 -1.78 -7.43 6.84
C LEU A 73 -2.87 -6.47 7.31
N PHE A 74 -3.73 -6.03 6.40
CA PHE A 74 -4.80 -5.08 6.68
C PHE A 74 -6.04 -5.81 7.21
N THR A 75 -6.32 -5.64 8.51
CA THR A 75 -7.44 -6.30 9.20
C THR A 75 -8.72 -5.49 9.17
N LYS A 76 -8.61 -4.18 8.86
CA LYS A 76 -9.76 -3.27 8.73
C LYS A 76 -9.38 -2.05 7.90
N GLY A 77 -10.32 -1.56 7.12
CA GLY A 77 -10.20 -0.26 6.46
C GLY A 77 -9.66 -0.34 5.03
N GLN A 78 -8.95 0.71 4.60
CA GLN A 78 -8.44 0.84 3.25
C GLN A 78 -7.40 1.94 3.17
N ILE A 79 -6.34 1.70 2.40
CA ILE A 79 -5.31 2.68 2.10
C ILE A 79 -5.10 2.84 0.59
N ILE A 80 -4.49 3.96 0.23
CA ILE A 80 -3.81 4.15 -1.04
C ILE A 80 -2.32 4.06 -0.73
N GLU A 81 -1.67 3.03 -1.25
CA GLU A 81 -0.24 2.85 -1.10
C GLU A 81 0.49 3.41 -2.31
N VAL A 82 1.55 4.16 -2.08
CA VAL A 82 2.39 4.74 -3.13
C VAL A 82 3.79 4.20 -2.95
N PHE A 83 4.41 3.73 -4.03
CA PHE A 83 5.80 3.25 -3.98
C PHE A 83 6.64 3.76 -5.14
N GLN A 84 7.94 3.75 -4.91
CA GLN A 84 8.95 4.09 -5.90
C GLN A 84 10.22 3.27 -5.63
N ASP A 85 10.79 2.71 -6.68
CA ASP A 85 12.10 2.06 -6.60
C ASP A 85 13.20 3.13 -6.48
N ILE A 86 13.91 3.16 -5.36
CA ILE A 86 14.97 4.15 -5.13
C ILE A 86 16.28 3.81 -5.83
N LEU A 87 16.48 2.55 -6.24
CA LEU A 87 17.67 2.14 -7.00
C LEU A 87 17.62 2.61 -8.45
N ASN A 88 16.44 3.00 -8.92
CA ASN A 88 16.23 3.61 -10.22
C ASN A 88 15.68 5.04 -10.06
N PRO A 89 16.50 6.09 -10.11
CA PRO A 89 16.06 7.48 -9.89
C PRO A 89 14.96 7.96 -10.86
N ASN A 90 14.84 7.31 -12.00
CA ASN A 90 13.80 7.61 -13.00
C ASN A 90 12.58 6.72 -12.86
N SER A 91 12.54 5.86 -11.82
CA SER A 91 11.39 5.00 -11.62
C SER A 91 10.17 5.85 -11.26
N PRO A 92 9.05 5.54 -11.84
CA PRO A 92 7.81 6.25 -11.56
C PRO A 92 7.27 5.92 -10.17
N LYS A 93 6.47 6.81 -9.65
CA LYS A 93 5.60 6.51 -8.52
C LYS A 93 4.46 5.60 -9.00
N ILE A 94 4.21 4.55 -8.25
CA ILE A 94 3.10 3.61 -8.49
C ILE A 94 2.12 3.73 -7.34
N THR A 95 0.84 3.72 -7.66
CA THR A 95 -0.23 3.75 -6.66
C THR A 95 -1.05 2.48 -6.71
N GLN A 96 -1.41 1.98 -5.55
CA GLN A 96 -2.26 0.81 -5.39
C GLN A 96 -3.22 1.00 -4.22
N VAL A 97 -4.47 0.54 -4.39
CA VAL A 97 -5.43 0.47 -3.28
C VAL A 97 -5.26 -0.85 -2.58
N VAL A 98 -5.08 -0.80 -1.26
CA VAL A 98 -5.04 -1.99 -0.40
C VAL A 98 -6.27 -2.01 0.48
N ASN A 99 -6.97 -3.12 0.46
CA ASN A 99 -8.23 -3.32 1.18
C ASN A 99 -8.05 -4.24 2.39
N GLU A 100 -9.07 -4.25 3.22
CA GLU A 100 -9.21 -5.23 4.29
C GLU A 100 -9.07 -6.66 3.76
N GLY A 101 -8.35 -7.50 4.48
CA GLY A 101 -8.05 -8.88 4.13
C GLY A 101 -6.84 -9.05 3.24
N GLN A 102 -6.24 -7.99 2.71
CA GLN A 102 -5.07 -8.05 1.83
C GLN A 102 -3.75 -7.90 2.59
N LEU A 103 -2.73 -8.58 2.11
CA LEU A 103 -1.35 -8.47 2.58
C LEU A 103 -0.56 -7.60 1.60
N SER A 104 0.00 -6.48 2.09
CA SER A 104 0.97 -5.68 1.33
C SER A 104 2.38 -6.15 1.67
N ILE A 105 3.19 -6.37 0.64
CA ILE A 105 4.59 -6.77 0.74
C ILE A 105 5.45 -5.76 0.00
N ILE A 106 6.30 -5.05 0.73
CA ILE A 106 7.20 -4.04 0.17
C ILE A 106 8.63 -4.53 0.29
N LYS A 107 9.28 -4.69 -0.85
CA LYS A 107 10.65 -5.20 -0.94
C LYS A 107 11.67 -4.19 -0.45
N PRO A 108 12.89 -4.64 -0.08
CA PRO A 108 13.99 -3.73 0.22
C PRO A 108 14.21 -2.70 -0.90
N ASN A 109 14.62 -1.50 -0.50
CA ASN A 109 14.90 -0.35 -1.38
C ASN A 109 13.69 0.17 -2.19
N VAL A 110 12.48 -0.22 -1.81
CA VAL A 110 11.26 0.38 -2.33
C VAL A 110 10.75 1.43 -1.33
N ALA A 111 10.82 2.70 -1.73
CA ALA A 111 10.20 3.77 -0.96
C ALA A 111 8.68 3.60 -1.00
N HIS A 112 8.04 3.76 0.14
CA HIS A 112 6.60 3.59 0.25
C HIS A 112 5.96 4.62 1.17
N THR A 113 4.70 4.88 0.89
CA THR A 113 3.84 5.77 1.67
C THR A 113 2.44 5.18 1.73
N MET A 114 1.83 5.27 2.90
CA MET A 114 0.46 4.83 3.16
C MET A 114 -0.44 6.04 3.41
N VAL A 115 -1.38 6.29 2.50
CA VAL A 115 -2.41 7.32 2.64
C VAL A 115 -3.72 6.66 3.05
N PHE A 116 -4.24 6.99 4.22
CA PHE A 116 -5.40 6.31 4.79
C PHE A 116 -6.71 6.90 4.27
N SER A 117 -7.37 6.18 3.36
CA SER A 117 -8.68 6.58 2.81
C SER A 117 -9.86 6.25 3.74
N LYS A 118 -9.65 5.38 4.72
CA LYS A 118 -10.56 5.03 5.81
C LYS A 118 -9.80 4.91 7.12
N ASP A 119 -10.51 4.92 8.26
CA ASP A 119 -9.93 4.45 9.52
C ASP A 119 -9.48 3.02 9.33
N THR A 120 -8.21 2.73 9.59
CA THR A 120 -7.55 1.50 9.19
C THR A 120 -6.77 0.90 10.35
N THR A 121 -6.92 -0.42 10.52
CA THR A 121 -6.12 -1.23 11.43
C THR A 121 -5.33 -2.25 10.63
N PHE A 122 -4.04 -2.38 10.88
CA PHE A 122 -3.21 -3.38 10.23
C PHE A 122 -2.14 -3.95 11.15
N LEU A 123 -1.70 -5.16 10.82
CA LEU A 123 -0.58 -5.82 11.46
C LEU A 123 0.69 -5.61 10.64
N ASN A 124 1.72 -5.04 11.26
CA ASN A 124 3.05 -5.01 10.70
C ASN A 124 3.80 -6.28 11.16
N LEU A 125 4.17 -7.13 10.22
CA LEU A 125 4.78 -8.43 10.43
C LEU A 125 6.29 -8.28 10.25
N VAL A 126 7.04 -8.30 11.34
CA VAL A 126 8.45 -7.89 11.36
C VAL A 126 9.38 -9.07 11.65
N ARG A 127 10.50 -9.10 10.95
CA ARG A 127 11.65 -9.93 11.28
C ARG A 127 12.72 -9.05 11.92
N GLY A 128 13.17 -9.39 13.13
CA GLY A 128 14.19 -8.66 13.86
C GLY A 128 13.63 -7.63 14.85
N GLU A 129 14.48 -6.75 15.31
CA GLU A 129 14.14 -5.71 16.28
C GLU A 129 13.61 -4.47 15.59
N ARG A 130 12.67 -3.78 16.22
CA ARG A 130 12.03 -2.56 15.68
C ARG A 130 12.66 -1.28 16.22
N GLU A 131 13.86 -1.33 16.73
CA GLU A 131 14.54 -0.13 17.21
C GLU A 131 15.09 0.68 16.04
N HIS A 132 14.59 1.91 15.86
CA HIS A 132 14.99 2.81 14.79
C HIS A 132 16.48 3.20 14.82
N ASN A 133 17.13 3.02 15.95
CA ASN A 133 18.56 3.31 16.13
C ASN A 133 19.46 2.11 15.81
N ASN A 134 18.88 0.96 15.54
CA ASN A 134 19.63 -0.25 15.23
C ASN A 134 19.65 -0.47 13.71
N TYR A 135 20.82 -0.48 13.12
CA TYR A 135 21.04 -0.67 11.67
C TYR A 135 20.84 -2.13 11.22
N GLY A 136 19.99 -2.87 11.89
CA GLY A 136 19.62 -4.24 11.56
C GLY A 136 18.62 -4.35 10.39
N VAL A 137 17.97 -5.49 10.30
CA VAL A 137 16.97 -5.78 9.24
C VAL A 137 15.75 -4.86 9.27
N THR A 138 15.50 -4.18 10.37
CA THR A 138 14.37 -3.25 10.55
C THR A 138 14.74 -1.79 10.30
N HIS A 139 15.97 -1.51 9.85
CA HIS A 139 16.42 -0.15 9.62
C HIS A 139 15.55 0.59 8.61
N THR A 140 15.17 1.81 8.95
CA THR A 140 14.28 2.66 8.18
C THR A 140 14.99 3.95 7.79
N ILE A 141 15.00 4.28 6.50
CA ILE A 141 15.55 5.52 5.99
C ILE A 141 14.42 6.43 5.53
N LYS A 142 14.33 7.62 6.11
CA LYS A 142 13.33 8.62 5.75
C LYS A 142 13.49 9.06 4.30
N HIS A 143 12.40 9.03 3.54
CA HIS A 143 12.36 9.46 2.15
C HIS A 143 10.98 10.04 1.85
N ILE A 144 10.82 11.35 2.02
CA ILE A 144 9.54 12.03 1.79
C ILE A 144 9.37 12.24 0.29
N PHE A 145 8.43 11.51 -0.32
CA PHE A 145 8.10 11.62 -1.73
C PHE A 145 6.59 11.80 -2.01
N VAL A 146 5.78 11.75 -0.95
CA VAL A 146 4.37 12.15 -0.96
C VAL A 146 4.16 13.17 0.15
N ASP A 147 3.85 14.40 -0.21
CA ASP A 147 3.56 15.47 0.73
C ASP A 147 2.05 15.58 1.06
N GLU A 148 1.67 16.55 1.87
CA GLU A 148 0.27 16.77 2.26
C GLU A 148 -0.63 17.13 1.07
N ALA A 149 -0.12 17.91 0.09
CA ALA A 149 -0.89 18.30 -1.09
C ALA A 149 -1.14 17.08 -2.01
N GLU A 150 -0.11 16.27 -2.21
CA GLU A 150 -0.22 15.00 -2.95
C GLU A 150 -1.15 14.01 -2.25
N LYS A 151 -1.09 13.93 -0.91
CA LYS A 151 -2.02 13.13 -0.11
C LYS A 151 -3.47 13.54 -0.35
N ASP A 152 -3.76 14.83 -0.26
CA ASP A 152 -5.13 15.35 -0.45
C ASP A 152 -5.64 15.12 -1.88
N LEU A 153 -4.74 15.23 -2.85
CA LEU A 153 -5.03 14.89 -4.23
C LEU A 153 -5.38 13.41 -4.39
N LEU A 154 -4.57 12.50 -3.84
CA LEU A 154 -4.83 11.07 -3.86
C LEU A 154 -6.21 10.74 -3.27
N LEU A 155 -6.52 11.31 -2.10
CA LEU A 155 -7.82 11.12 -1.45
C LEU A 155 -9.00 11.66 -2.27
N SER A 156 -8.78 12.72 -3.05
CA SER A 156 -9.81 13.30 -3.92
C SER A 156 -10.02 12.50 -5.21
N CYS A 157 -8.95 11.94 -5.77
CA CYS A 157 -8.97 11.20 -7.04
C CYS A 157 -9.50 9.79 -6.89
N TYR A 158 -9.18 9.12 -5.78
CA TYR A 158 -9.72 7.81 -5.46
C TYR A 158 -11.12 7.93 -4.86
N LYS A 159 -12.09 8.33 -5.70
CA LYS A 159 -13.51 8.30 -5.33
C LYS A 159 -13.99 6.85 -5.45
N PHE A 160 -14.17 6.22 -4.30
CA PHE A 160 -14.63 4.83 -4.21
C PHE A 160 -16.13 4.65 -4.42
N ASN A 161 -16.80 5.67 -4.96
CA ASN A 161 -18.23 5.63 -5.25
C ASN A 161 -18.44 5.75 -6.76
N CYS A 162 -19.41 5.01 -7.29
CA CYS A 162 -19.86 5.20 -8.65
C CYS A 162 -20.35 6.64 -8.85
N ARG A 163 -19.82 7.33 -9.88
CA ARG A 163 -20.24 8.70 -10.20
C ARG A 163 -21.70 8.81 -10.63
N CYS A 164 -22.27 7.72 -11.17
CA CYS A 164 -23.65 7.69 -11.68
C CYS A 164 -24.67 7.34 -10.59
N CYS A 165 -24.39 6.34 -9.74
CA CYS A 165 -25.40 5.84 -8.78
C CYS A 165 -24.94 5.89 -7.31
N GLY A 166 -23.75 6.42 -7.02
CA GLY A 166 -23.20 6.51 -5.67
C GLY A 166 -22.83 5.17 -5.02
N ASN A 167 -22.97 4.05 -5.73
CA ASN A 167 -22.68 2.73 -5.19
C ASN A 167 -21.22 2.61 -4.75
N LYS A 168 -21.02 2.10 -3.53
CA LYS A 168 -19.69 1.91 -2.91
C LYS A 168 -19.03 0.58 -3.29
N ASN A 169 -19.80 -0.38 -3.82
CA ASN A 169 -19.29 -1.70 -4.21
C ASN A 169 -18.89 -1.71 -5.69
N LEU A 170 -17.83 -1.02 -6.00
CA LEU A 170 -17.28 -1.01 -7.35
C LEU A 170 -16.35 -2.23 -7.53
N LYS A 171 -16.67 -3.10 -8.51
CA LYS A 171 -15.73 -4.10 -9.02
C LYS A 171 -15.02 -3.54 -10.24
N ARG A 172 -13.69 -3.63 -10.27
CA ARG A 172 -12.90 -3.27 -11.45
C ARG A 172 -13.14 -4.34 -12.52
N VAL A 173 -13.88 -4.00 -13.57
CA VAL A 173 -14.22 -4.94 -14.66
C VAL A 173 -13.19 -4.88 -15.78
N VAL A 174 -12.71 -3.70 -16.11
CA VAL A 174 -11.71 -3.45 -17.17
C VAL A 174 -10.84 -2.27 -16.76
N SER A 175 -9.54 -2.37 -16.99
CA SER A 175 -8.64 -1.24 -17.01
C SER A 175 -8.43 -0.87 -18.49
N LEU A 176 -9.26 0.02 -19.00
CA LEU A 176 -8.92 0.71 -20.24
C LEU A 176 -7.75 1.63 -19.90
N GLY A 177 -6.55 1.29 -20.39
CA GLY A 177 -5.42 2.21 -20.33
C GLY A 177 -5.87 3.56 -20.87
N TYR A 178 -5.45 4.64 -20.23
CA TYR A 178 -5.75 5.99 -20.71
C TYR A 178 -5.23 6.12 -22.13
N GLN A 179 -6.15 6.44 -23.05
CA GLN A 179 -5.81 6.91 -24.40
C GLN A 179 -5.30 8.35 -24.30
#